data_af23c007146c115961ccb7bb1b866c38
#
_entry.id   af23c007146c115961ccb7bb1b866c38
#
_cell.length_a   1.000
_cell.length_b   1.000
_cell.length_c   1.000
_cell.angle_alpha   90.00
_cell.angle_beta   90.00
_cell.angle_gamma   90.00
#
_symmetry.space_group_name_H-M   'P 1'
#
loop_
_entity.id
_entity.type
_entity.pdbx_description
1 polymer ?
#
loop_
_entity_poly.entity_id
_entity_poly.type
_entity_poly.pdbx_seq_one_letter_code
_entity_poly.pdbx_strand_id
1 'polypeptide(L)'
;MLHKNGGLPIAIMDNDHVIAASGMSKREVLERRITKNLEELMENRSVHITTRDVPPMNAIEGLQRKANVVYPIVYGGDVAGAVALMQGDENHIPTETEIKLVQVAAAFLGKQME
;
A
#
# COMPACT_ATOMS: atom_id res chain seq x y z
N MET A 1 -7.12 20.46 -14.89
CA MET A 1 -6.84 19.99 -14.46
C MET A 1 -6.33 19.33 -13.97
N LEU A 2 -5.91 19.10 -14.15
CA LEU A 2 -5.48 18.44 -13.79
C LEU A 2 -4.98 17.90 -13.02
N HIS A 3 -4.75 17.97 -12.31
CA HIS A 3 -4.29 17.42 -11.53
C HIS A 3 -4.60 16.39 -11.25
N LYS A 4 -5.20 16.04 -11.13
CA LYS A 4 -5.59 15.04 -11.05
C LYS A 4 -4.90 14.12 -11.67
N ASN A 5 -4.24 14.25 -12.19
CA ASN A 5 -3.49 13.40 -12.63
C ASN A 5 -2.42 13.21 -11.82
N GLY A 6 -2.47 13.42 -10.66
CA GLY A 6 -1.45 13.28 -9.76
C GLY A 6 -0.86 11.94 -9.62
N GLY A 7 -1.20 11.01 -10.32
CA GLY A 7 -0.62 9.71 -10.27
C GLY A 7 -1.35 8.78 -9.32
N LEU A 8 -0.78 7.61 -9.10
CA LEU A 8 -1.44 6.57 -8.33
C LEU A 8 -1.40 6.89 -6.84
N PRO A 9 -2.47 6.55 -6.11
CA PRO A 9 -2.52 6.79 -4.67
C PRO A 9 -1.74 5.69 -3.93
N ILE A 10 -0.52 5.99 -3.57
CA ILE A 10 0.37 5.02 -2.95
C ILE A 10 0.70 5.47 -1.54
N ALA A 11 0.68 4.52 -0.61
CA ALA A 11 1.08 4.75 0.77
C ALA A 11 2.19 3.77 1.12
N ILE A 12 3.15 4.24 1.92
CA ILE A 12 4.22 3.42 2.43
C ILE A 12 4.11 3.44 3.94
N MET A 13 4.13 2.26 4.55
CA MET A 13 4.03 2.13 6.00
C MET A 13 5.23 1.38 6.55
N ASP A 14 5.58 1.72 7.80
CA ASP A 14 6.48 0.87 8.56
C ASP A 14 5.61 -0.16 9.27
N ASN A 15 6.10 -0.75 10.36
CA ASN A 15 5.34 -1.79 11.03
C ASN A 15 4.22 -1.24 11.92
N ASP A 16 4.10 0.08 12.02
CA ASP A 16 3.12 0.71 12.90
C ASP A 16 2.19 1.67 12.20
N HIS A 17 2.70 2.51 11.33
CA HIS A 17 1.87 3.56 10.71
C HIS A 17 2.39 3.99 9.36
N VAL A 18 1.63 4.86 8.72
CA VAL A 18 1.96 5.41 7.40
C VAL A 18 3.09 6.41 7.55
N ILE A 19 4.15 6.21 6.77
CA ILE A 19 5.31 7.10 6.83
C ILE A 19 5.48 7.93 5.57
N ALA A 20 4.81 7.56 4.48
CA ALA A 20 4.89 8.33 3.23
C ALA A 20 3.64 8.08 2.40
N ALA A 21 3.28 9.05 1.58
CA ALA A 21 2.12 8.92 0.72
C ALA A 21 2.30 9.79 -0.51
N SER A 22 1.70 9.37 -1.61
CA SER A 22 1.73 10.09 -2.87
C SER A 22 0.41 9.83 -3.58
N GLY A 23 -0.05 10.79 -4.39
CA GLY A 23 -1.27 10.64 -5.15
C GLY A 23 -2.54 10.77 -4.34
N MET A 24 -2.43 11.20 -3.10
CA MET A 24 -3.59 11.46 -2.24
C MET A 24 -3.17 12.41 -1.14
N SER A 25 -4.13 12.89 -0.36
CA SER A 25 -3.85 13.87 0.65
C SER A 25 -2.96 13.30 1.76
N LYS A 26 -1.75 13.82 1.87
CA LYS A 26 -0.82 13.36 2.88
C LYS A 26 -1.33 13.67 4.28
N ARG A 27 -2.00 14.81 4.41
CA ARG A 27 -2.54 15.23 5.69
C ARG A 27 -3.52 14.22 6.25
N GLU A 28 -4.26 13.54 5.36
CA GLU A 28 -5.25 12.57 5.80
C GLU A 28 -4.67 11.23 6.19
N VAL A 29 -3.51 10.87 5.65
CA VAL A 29 -3.02 9.51 5.82
C VAL A 29 -1.74 9.39 6.64
N LEU A 30 -0.88 10.41 6.63
CA LEU A 30 0.39 10.30 7.33
C LEU A 30 0.19 10.06 8.82
N GLU A 31 0.99 9.17 9.36
CA GLU A 31 1.01 8.82 10.78
C GLU A 31 -0.22 8.10 11.30
N ARG A 32 -1.18 7.77 10.43
CA ARG A 32 -2.26 6.90 10.86
C ARG A 32 -1.71 5.49 11.05
N ARG A 33 -2.28 4.81 12.02
CA ARG A 33 -1.83 3.45 12.30
C ARG A 33 -2.32 2.48 11.23
N ILE A 34 -1.56 1.42 11.02
CA ILE A 34 -2.02 0.35 10.15
C ILE A 34 -3.08 -0.47 10.88
N THR A 35 -3.90 -1.15 10.10
CA THR A 35 -4.94 -2.00 10.67
C THR A 35 -4.34 -3.33 11.13
N LYS A 36 -5.10 -4.04 11.93
CA LYS A 36 -4.73 -5.38 12.33
C LYS A 36 -4.65 -6.30 11.12
N ASN A 37 -5.53 -6.10 10.15
CA ASN A 37 -5.49 -6.89 8.92
C ASN A 37 -4.15 -6.73 8.20
N LEU A 38 -3.64 -5.52 8.13
CA LEU A 38 -2.36 -5.30 7.49
C LEU A 38 -1.22 -5.88 8.32
N GLU A 39 -1.31 -5.77 9.64
CA GLU A 39 -0.31 -6.39 10.50
C GLU A 39 -0.20 -7.88 10.24
N GLU A 40 -1.34 -8.54 10.16
CA GLU A 40 -1.37 -9.99 9.93
C GLU A 40 -0.80 -10.35 8.58
N LEU A 41 -1.13 -9.56 7.57
CA LEU A 41 -0.62 -9.78 6.24
C LEU A 41 0.90 -9.68 6.23
N MET A 42 1.44 -8.70 6.93
CA MET A 42 2.88 -8.50 6.98
C MET A 42 3.57 -9.62 7.76
N GLU A 43 2.97 -10.05 8.86
CA GLU A 43 3.52 -11.15 9.65
C GLU A 43 3.61 -12.43 8.83
N ASN A 44 2.65 -12.65 7.97
CA ASN A 44 2.62 -13.83 7.11
C ASN A 44 3.43 -13.63 5.83
N ARG A 45 4.01 -12.46 5.64
CA ARG A 45 4.75 -12.09 4.43
C ARG A 45 3.89 -12.33 3.20
N SER A 46 2.62 -12.03 3.34
CA SER A 46 1.64 -12.22 2.26
C SER A 46 1.49 -10.99 1.41
N VAL A 47 0.85 -11.16 0.28
CA VAL A 47 0.57 -10.09 -0.67
C VAL A 47 -0.94 -10.02 -0.82
N HIS A 48 -1.47 -8.80 -0.92
CA HIS A 48 -2.88 -8.62 -1.21
C HIS A 48 -3.04 -8.05 -2.61
N ILE A 49 -3.88 -8.67 -3.40
CA ILE A 49 -4.21 -8.17 -4.73
C ILE A 49 -5.71 -8.28 -4.90
N THR A 50 -6.38 -7.14 -5.08
CA THR A 50 -7.82 -7.10 -5.31
C THR A 50 -8.13 -7.63 -6.69
N THR A 51 -9.11 -8.53 -6.76
CA THR A 51 -9.59 -9.07 -8.03
C THR A 51 -11.10 -9.03 -8.00
N ARG A 52 -11.72 -9.58 -9.05
CA ARG A 52 -13.16 -9.71 -9.07
C ARG A 52 -13.69 -10.45 -7.86
N ASP A 53 -12.94 -11.44 -7.37
CA ASP A 53 -13.37 -12.28 -6.28
C ASP A 53 -12.75 -11.94 -4.95
N VAL A 54 -11.76 -11.06 -4.93
CA VAL A 54 -11.05 -10.66 -3.72
C VAL A 54 -11.26 -9.17 -3.50
N PRO A 55 -11.99 -8.78 -2.46
CA PRO A 55 -12.28 -7.36 -2.25
C PRO A 55 -11.06 -6.61 -1.74
N PRO A 56 -11.06 -5.27 -1.87
CA PRO A 56 -9.98 -4.47 -1.30
C PRO A 56 -9.94 -4.64 0.22
N MET A 57 -8.78 -4.40 0.80
CA MET A 57 -8.61 -4.57 2.24
C MET A 57 -8.46 -3.24 2.94
N ASN A 58 -8.89 -3.19 4.20
CA ASN A 58 -8.63 -2.06 5.06
C ASN A 58 -7.18 -2.13 5.53
N ALA A 59 -6.38 -1.15 5.15
CA ALA A 59 -4.96 -1.15 5.50
C ALA A 59 -4.62 -0.07 6.52
N ILE A 60 -5.38 1.03 6.53
CA ILE A 60 -5.07 2.21 7.34
C ILE A 60 -6.25 2.52 8.23
N GLU A 61 -6.00 2.65 9.53
CA GLU A 61 -7.05 2.90 10.50
C GLU A 61 -7.70 4.25 10.27
N GLY A 62 -9.02 4.29 10.36
CA GLY A 62 -9.76 5.52 10.25
C GLY A 62 -9.90 6.05 8.84
N LEU A 63 -9.41 5.34 7.85
CA LEU A 63 -9.48 5.77 6.47
C LEU A 63 -10.49 4.90 5.73
N GLN A 64 -11.44 5.52 5.05
CA GLN A 64 -12.43 4.77 4.29
C GLN A 64 -11.85 4.17 3.01
N ARG A 65 -10.89 4.86 2.44
CA ARG A 65 -10.22 4.38 1.23
C ARG A 65 -9.48 3.10 1.55
N LYS A 66 -9.73 2.05 0.77
CA LYS A 66 -9.14 0.74 1.01
C LYS A 66 -7.97 0.51 0.07
N ALA A 67 -7.19 -0.52 0.37
CA ALA A 67 -6.02 -0.87 -0.43
C ALA A 67 -6.37 -1.92 -1.46
N ASN A 68 -5.90 -1.71 -2.68
CA ASN A 68 -6.10 -2.65 -3.78
C ASN A 68 -4.93 -3.60 -3.96
N VAL A 69 -3.71 -3.14 -3.67
CA VAL A 69 -2.52 -3.97 -3.80
C VAL A 69 -1.62 -3.65 -2.62
N VAL A 70 -1.13 -4.68 -1.94
CA VAL A 70 -0.20 -4.50 -0.83
C VAL A 70 0.92 -5.51 -0.96
N TYR A 71 2.16 -5.02 -0.94
CA TYR A 71 3.34 -5.89 -0.91
C TYR A 71 4.18 -5.54 0.30
N PRO A 72 4.64 -6.54 1.05
CA PRO A 72 5.52 -6.27 2.20
C PRO A 72 6.91 -5.86 1.72
N ILE A 73 7.55 -5.02 2.52
CA ILE A 73 8.95 -4.66 2.30
C ILE A 73 9.78 -5.56 3.20
N VAL A 74 10.63 -6.37 2.59
CA VAL A 74 11.42 -7.36 3.33
C VAL A 74 12.88 -6.94 3.33
N TYR A 75 13.48 -6.96 4.50
CA TYR A 75 14.89 -6.62 4.67
C TYR A 75 15.48 -7.55 5.71
N GLY A 76 16.57 -8.23 5.32
CA GLY A 76 17.27 -9.11 6.25
C GLY A 76 16.40 -10.25 6.77
N GLY A 77 15.44 -10.69 5.97
CA GLY A 77 14.56 -11.78 6.39
C GLY A 77 13.35 -11.33 7.20
N ASP A 78 13.31 -10.07 7.60
CA ASP A 78 12.20 -9.53 8.38
C ASP A 78 11.39 -8.55 7.54
N VAL A 79 10.14 -8.35 7.93
CA VAL A 79 9.29 -7.38 7.26
C VAL A 79 9.50 -6.02 7.93
N ALA A 80 9.89 -5.03 7.12
CA ALA A 80 10.16 -3.69 7.60
C ALA A 80 8.98 -2.74 7.39
N GLY A 81 8.01 -3.15 6.60
CA GLY A 81 6.85 -2.33 6.30
C GLY A 81 6.12 -2.86 5.09
N ALA A 82 5.40 -1.98 4.42
CA ALA A 82 4.63 -2.38 3.25
C ALA A 82 4.43 -1.21 2.31
N VAL A 83 4.20 -1.52 1.03
CA VAL A 83 3.79 -0.55 0.03
C VAL A 83 2.38 -0.92 -0.39
N ALA A 84 1.47 0.06 -0.38
CA ALA A 84 0.08 -0.17 -0.73
C ALA A 84 -0.37 0.77 -1.84
N LEU A 85 -1.04 0.20 -2.83
CA LEU A 85 -1.78 1.00 -3.81
C LEU A 85 -3.21 1.09 -3.30
N MET A 86 -3.64 2.31 -2.97
CA MET A 86 -4.97 2.54 -2.43
C MET A 86 -5.98 2.71 -3.55
N GLN A 87 -7.25 2.63 -3.22
CA GLN A 87 -8.31 2.90 -4.18
C GLN A 87 -8.20 4.34 -4.67
N GLY A 88 -8.41 4.53 -5.96
CA GLY A 88 -8.45 5.86 -6.52
C GLY A 88 -9.86 6.39 -6.55
N ASP A 89 -10.05 7.50 -7.26
CA ASP A 89 -11.36 8.10 -7.41
C ASP A 89 -12.25 7.22 -8.27
N GLU A 90 -11.66 6.51 -9.21
CA GLU A 90 -12.39 5.54 -10.01
C GLU A 90 -12.07 4.16 -9.51
N ASN A 91 -13.10 3.46 -9.14
CA ASN A 91 -12.95 2.10 -8.66
C ASN A 91 -12.70 1.17 -9.82
N HIS A 92 -11.58 0.53 -9.84
CA HIS A 92 -11.32 -0.52 -10.82
C HIS A 92 -10.38 -1.55 -10.21
N ILE A 93 -10.39 -2.73 -10.80
CA ILE A 93 -9.48 -3.78 -10.41
C ILE A 93 -8.08 -3.37 -10.85
N PRO A 94 -7.06 -3.53 -9.99
CA PRO A 94 -5.70 -3.11 -10.38
C PRO A 94 -5.22 -3.84 -11.61
N THR A 95 -4.53 -3.10 -12.47
CA THR A 95 -3.96 -3.65 -13.69
C THR A 95 -2.66 -4.36 -13.38
N GLU A 96 -2.20 -5.16 -14.32
CA GLU A 96 -0.91 -5.84 -14.17
C GLU A 96 0.23 -4.84 -13.97
N THR A 97 0.16 -3.73 -14.68
CA THR A 97 1.18 -2.69 -14.56
C THR A 97 1.18 -2.10 -13.16
N GLU A 98 -0.01 -1.85 -12.61
CA GLU A 98 -0.12 -1.30 -11.26
C GLU A 98 0.40 -2.28 -10.22
N ILE A 99 0.08 -3.55 -10.38
CA ILE A 99 0.55 -4.58 -9.46
C ILE A 99 2.07 -4.66 -9.50
N LYS A 100 2.63 -4.68 -10.71
CA LYS A 100 4.08 -4.77 -10.88
C LYS A 100 4.77 -3.55 -10.28
N LEU A 101 4.17 -2.38 -10.41
CA LEU A 101 4.73 -1.16 -9.85
C LEU A 101 4.87 -1.26 -8.34
N VAL A 102 3.83 -1.75 -7.67
CA VAL A 102 3.87 -1.92 -6.21
C VAL A 102 4.92 -2.95 -5.83
N GLN A 103 4.97 -4.05 -6.56
CA GLN A 103 5.93 -5.11 -6.29
C GLN A 103 7.37 -4.58 -6.41
N VAL A 104 7.64 -3.85 -7.48
CA VAL A 104 8.98 -3.30 -7.72
C VAL A 104 9.34 -2.27 -6.66
N ALA A 105 8.37 -1.43 -6.27
CA ALA A 105 8.61 -0.42 -5.26
C ALA A 105 8.98 -1.07 -3.93
N ALA A 106 8.26 -2.12 -3.54
CA ALA A 106 8.54 -2.82 -2.29
C ALA A 106 9.94 -3.46 -2.33
N ALA A 107 10.28 -4.07 -3.46
CA ALA A 107 11.59 -4.69 -3.62
C ALA A 107 12.71 -3.65 -3.56
N PHE A 108 12.49 -2.51 -4.20
CA PHE A 108 13.47 -1.43 -4.21
C PHE A 108 13.72 -0.91 -2.80
N LEU A 109 12.64 -0.68 -2.06
CA LEU A 109 12.78 -0.15 -0.70
C LEU A 109 13.49 -1.14 0.22
N GLY A 110 13.17 -2.43 0.08
CA GLY A 110 13.89 -3.44 0.85
C GLY A 110 15.38 -3.43 0.54
N LYS A 111 15.71 -3.27 -0.72
CA LYS A 111 17.11 -3.23 -1.14
C LYS A 111 17.82 -2.01 -0.59
N GLN A 112 17.12 -0.88 -0.53
CA GLN A 112 17.72 0.35 -0.02
C GLN A 112 18.08 0.26 1.46
N MET A 113 17.43 -0.63 2.19
CA MET A 113 17.69 -0.77 3.62
C MET A 113 18.94 -1.61 3.89
N GLU A 114 19.45 -2.30 2.88
CA GLU A 114 20.67 -3.10 3.05
C GLU A 114 21.93 -2.20 3.16
#